data_5693fd82a928dbd9356644eedf8a34d6
#
_entry.id   5693fd82a928dbd9356644eedf8a34d6
#
_cell.length_a   1.000
_cell.length_b   1.000
_cell.length_c   1.000
_cell.angle_alpha   90.00
_cell.angle_beta   90.00
_cell.angle_gamma   90.00
#
_symmetry.space_group_name_H-M   'P 1'
#
loop_
_entity.id
_entity.type
_entity.pdbx_description
1 polymer ?
#
loop_
_entity_poly.entity_id
_entity_poly.type
_entity_poly.pdbx_seq_one_letter_code
_entity_poly.pdbx_strand_id
1 'polypeptide(L)'
;MKKQQGIQRIGLLSLCHMGIDFLCAFSLYRSFTGRFEPFLLYNFCAFALQMPLGILIDLWSDRTKKTVLPGIVFTFIGVILTILGSFLSHIILGVGNAFFHVGGGVLTIHDDDHCSFEGRGLGTFVAPGALGLILGALYHQTVFFETIRIIVSICLCLIILILYQQMEERPLKTGNRPFDPKDGKLRFILLSCFAVVILRSLTGMAIAFPWKNTDLITILSVISLALGKTAGGFLSARFGMKKTVIITLALSAIAYLFGQHMELGFLALFLFNMTMPLTLYLLVPNMSDMPGLAFGILTFGLFLGYLPVFYGQLKGLSPSPFGTVSSLISMAVLCCAVSVSERRGRDD
;
A
#
# COMPACT_ATOMS: atom_id res chain seq x y z
N MET A 1 17.34 17.63 13.75
CA MET A 1 18.05 16.90 12.68
C MET A 1 17.41 15.54 12.39
N LYS A 2 17.42 14.54 13.29
CA LYS A 2 16.91 13.17 13.01
C LYS A 2 15.48 13.09 12.46
N LYS A 3 14.55 13.87 13.02
CA LYS A 3 13.14 13.90 12.55
C LYS A 3 13.01 14.45 11.12
N GLN A 4 13.78 15.46 10.77
CA GLN A 4 13.78 16.05 9.42
C GLN A 4 14.34 15.08 8.38
N GLN A 5 15.40 14.34 8.72
CA GLN A 5 15.96 13.30 7.86
C GLN A 5 14.95 12.15 7.62
N GLY A 6 14.21 11.73 8.67
CA GLY A 6 13.15 10.72 8.50
C GLY A 6 12.04 11.19 7.55
N ILE A 7 11.59 12.45 7.67
CA ILE A 7 10.61 13.04 6.74
C ILE A 7 11.14 13.03 5.30
N GLN A 8 12.40 13.41 5.10
CA GLN A 8 13.01 13.42 3.77
C GLN A 8 13.09 12.01 3.17
N ARG A 9 13.51 11.00 3.97
CA ARG A 9 13.56 9.60 3.49
C ARG A 9 12.18 9.06 3.13
N ILE A 10 11.17 9.28 3.97
CA ILE A 10 9.79 8.90 3.65
C ILE A 10 9.32 9.59 2.36
N GLY A 11 9.63 10.87 2.18
CA GLY A 11 9.32 11.60 0.94
C GLY A 11 10.00 11.00 -0.29
N LEU A 12 11.30 10.66 -0.20
CA LEU A 12 12.05 10.03 -1.29
C LEU A 12 11.55 8.62 -1.59
N LEU A 13 11.26 7.81 -0.57
CA LEU A 13 10.64 6.48 -0.74
C LEU A 13 9.27 6.58 -1.40
N SER A 14 8.47 7.60 -1.04
CA SER A 14 7.17 7.86 -1.64
C SER A 14 7.28 8.23 -3.13
N LEU A 15 8.26 9.05 -3.50
CA LEU A 15 8.56 9.38 -4.90
C LEU A 15 9.07 8.16 -5.68
N CYS A 16 9.94 7.35 -5.08
CA CYS A 16 10.34 6.06 -5.67
C CYS A 16 9.11 5.17 -5.90
N HIS A 17 8.21 5.07 -4.94
CA HIS A 17 6.99 4.28 -5.05
C HIS A 17 6.15 4.72 -6.26
N MET A 18 5.95 6.03 -6.43
CA MET A 18 5.27 6.56 -7.61
C MET A 18 5.98 6.18 -8.92
N GLY A 19 7.30 6.33 -8.97
CA GLY A 19 8.11 6.01 -10.16
C GLY A 19 8.13 4.51 -10.49
N ILE A 20 8.24 3.64 -9.48
CA ILE A 20 8.19 2.18 -9.61
C ILE A 20 6.83 1.75 -10.19
N ASP A 21 5.73 2.20 -9.58
CA ASP A 21 4.39 1.84 -10.02
C ASP A 21 4.05 2.42 -11.39
N PHE A 22 4.53 3.65 -11.69
CA PHE A 22 4.44 4.21 -13.03
C PHE A 22 5.15 3.32 -14.06
N LEU A 23 6.40 2.97 -13.82
CA LEU A 23 7.21 2.18 -14.75
C LEU A 23 6.61 0.79 -14.97
N CYS A 24 6.08 0.18 -13.89
CA CYS A 24 5.41 -1.10 -13.96
C CYS A 24 4.14 -1.04 -14.82
N ALA A 25 3.23 -0.12 -14.54
CA ALA A 25 2.00 0.02 -15.31
C ALA A 25 2.29 0.41 -16.76
N PHE A 26 3.17 1.37 -16.98
CA PHE A 26 3.54 1.85 -18.29
C PHE A 26 4.09 0.72 -19.20
N SER A 27 5.03 -0.07 -18.68
CA SER A 27 5.62 -1.18 -19.44
C SER A 27 4.63 -2.32 -19.66
N LEU A 28 3.85 -2.67 -18.62
CA LEU A 28 2.88 -3.75 -18.69
C LEU A 28 1.75 -3.46 -19.69
N TYR A 29 1.14 -2.28 -19.62
CA TYR A 29 0.09 -1.88 -20.56
C TYR A 29 0.62 -1.71 -21.96
N ARG A 30 1.82 -1.17 -22.15
CA ARG A 30 2.43 -1.01 -23.47
C ARG A 30 2.65 -2.34 -24.17
N SER A 31 3.18 -3.34 -23.46
CA SER A 31 3.60 -4.60 -24.06
C SER A 31 2.51 -5.66 -24.13
N PHE A 32 1.50 -5.58 -23.25
CA PHE A 32 0.58 -6.69 -23.00
C PHE A 32 -0.90 -6.29 -22.93
N THR A 33 -1.28 -5.07 -23.38
CA THR A 33 -2.71 -4.67 -23.41
C THR A 33 -3.57 -5.73 -24.11
N GLY A 34 -4.67 -6.10 -23.45
CA GLY A 34 -5.59 -7.14 -23.93
C GLY A 34 -5.16 -8.58 -23.66
N ARG A 35 -3.99 -8.83 -23.07
CA ARG A 35 -3.52 -10.17 -22.71
C ARG A 35 -3.72 -10.44 -21.24
N PHE A 36 -4.46 -11.49 -20.92
CA PHE A 36 -4.80 -11.86 -19.54
C PHE A 36 -3.60 -12.36 -18.73
N GLU A 37 -2.86 -13.33 -19.27
CA GLU A 37 -1.80 -14.05 -18.56
C GLU A 37 -0.65 -13.15 -18.03
N PRO A 38 -0.05 -12.23 -18.84
CA PRO A 38 1.01 -11.38 -18.33
C PRO A 38 0.58 -10.47 -17.19
N PHE A 39 -0.67 -9.97 -17.23
CA PHE A 39 -1.22 -9.16 -16.13
C PHE A 39 -1.40 -9.99 -14.86
N LEU A 40 -1.89 -11.23 -14.96
CA LEU A 40 -2.03 -12.13 -13.82
C LEU A 40 -0.68 -12.46 -13.19
N LEU A 41 0.30 -12.85 -14.01
CA LEU A 41 1.64 -13.20 -13.54
C LEU A 41 2.36 -12.00 -12.92
N TYR A 42 2.28 -10.82 -13.55
CA TYR A 42 2.81 -9.60 -12.97
C TYR A 42 2.18 -9.31 -11.60
N ASN A 43 0.85 -9.30 -11.50
CA ASN A 43 0.16 -9.01 -10.24
C ASN A 43 0.45 -10.05 -9.16
N PHE A 44 0.55 -11.33 -9.53
CA PHE A 44 0.99 -12.37 -8.60
C PHE A 44 2.39 -12.07 -8.06
N CYS A 45 3.36 -11.80 -8.94
CA CYS A 45 4.72 -11.45 -8.53
C CYS A 45 4.75 -10.15 -7.71
N ALA A 46 4.03 -9.11 -8.14
CA ALA A 46 4.08 -7.80 -7.51
C ALA A 46 3.42 -7.76 -6.11
N PHE A 47 2.36 -8.53 -5.89
CA PHE A 47 1.59 -8.47 -4.63
C PHE A 47 1.72 -9.74 -3.78
N ALA A 48 1.62 -10.95 -4.37
CA ALA A 48 1.64 -12.17 -3.58
C ALA A 48 3.03 -12.51 -3.04
N LEU A 49 4.10 -12.22 -3.79
CA LEU A 49 5.48 -12.45 -3.33
C LEU A 49 5.89 -11.53 -2.18
N GLN A 50 5.18 -10.43 -1.91
CA GLN A 50 5.52 -9.55 -0.80
C GLN A 50 5.39 -10.26 0.56
N MET A 51 4.52 -11.25 0.70
CA MET A 51 4.40 -12.01 1.95
C MET A 51 5.65 -12.87 2.25
N PRO A 52 6.13 -13.76 1.36
CA PRO A 52 7.37 -14.51 1.60
C PRO A 52 8.61 -13.62 1.66
N LEU A 53 8.68 -12.54 0.87
CA LEU A 53 9.76 -11.56 0.96
C LEU A 53 9.74 -10.80 2.29
N GLY A 54 8.54 -10.53 2.84
CA GLY A 54 8.38 -9.95 4.17
C GLY A 54 8.93 -10.85 5.27
N ILE A 55 8.68 -12.15 5.20
CA ILE A 55 9.30 -13.11 6.12
C ILE A 55 10.83 -13.10 5.96
N LEU A 56 11.31 -13.11 4.73
CA LEU A 56 12.75 -13.15 4.44
C LEU A 56 13.48 -11.92 4.99
N ILE A 57 12.93 -10.72 4.82
CA ILE A 57 13.54 -9.48 5.33
C ILE A 57 13.56 -9.45 6.86
N ASP A 58 12.51 -9.94 7.53
CA ASP A 58 12.43 -10.00 8.97
C ASP A 58 13.44 -11.00 9.55
N LEU A 59 13.54 -12.20 8.98
CA LEU A 59 14.53 -13.21 9.37
C LEU A 59 15.97 -12.72 9.15
N TRP A 60 16.22 -11.98 8.08
CA TRP A 60 17.55 -11.39 7.83
C TRP A 60 17.84 -10.26 8.81
N SER A 61 16.87 -9.41 9.10
CA SER A 61 16.98 -8.33 10.08
C SER A 61 17.33 -8.87 11.48
N ASP A 62 16.73 -9.98 11.89
CA ASP A 62 17.05 -10.62 13.18
C ASP A 62 18.51 -11.11 13.24
N ARG A 63 19.02 -11.70 12.15
CA ARG A 63 20.44 -12.14 12.03
C ARG A 63 21.45 -10.97 12.03
N THR A 64 21.07 -9.80 11.54
CA THR A 64 21.94 -8.61 11.47
C THR A 64 21.78 -7.69 12.68
N LYS A 65 21.46 -8.24 13.87
CA LYS A 65 21.26 -7.48 15.11
C LYS A 65 20.17 -6.40 14.97
N LYS A 66 19.12 -6.72 14.21
CA LYS A 66 17.96 -5.85 14.00
C LYS A 66 18.33 -4.47 13.43
N THR A 67 19.08 -4.47 12.34
CA THR A 67 19.44 -3.23 11.61
C THR A 67 18.49 -2.98 10.43
N VAL A 68 18.49 -1.76 9.90
CA VAL A 68 17.74 -1.38 8.69
C VAL A 68 18.37 -1.88 7.39
N LEU A 69 19.55 -2.51 7.45
CA LEU A 69 20.31 -2.97 6.27
C LEU A 69 19.49 -3.85 5.31
N PRO A 70 18.74 -4.86 5.78
CA PRO A 70 17.92 -5.67 4.87
C PRO A 70 16.89 -4.84 4.10
N GLY A 71 16.25 -3.86 4.74
CA GLY A 71 15.32 -2.95 4.10
C GLY A 71 15.98 -2.12 2.99
N ILE A 72 17.19 -1.62 3.25
CA ILE A 72 17.99 -0.89 2.27
C ILE A 72 18.27 -1.80 1.05
N VAL A 73 18.83 -2.98 1.28
CA VAL A 73 19.19 -3.92 0.21
C VAL A 73 17.96 -4.32 -0.62
N PHE A 74 16.83 -4.64 0.01
CA PHE A 74 15.60 -4.97 -0.70
C PHE A 74 15.11 -3.81 -1.57
N THR A 75 15.15 -2.58 -1.05
CA THR A 75 14.76 -1.39 -1.81
C THR A 75 15.65 -1.22 -3.05
N PHE A 76 16.96 -1.38 -2.92
CA PHE A 76 17.91 -1.30 -4.04
C PHE A 76 17.68 -2.40 -5.08
N ILE A 77 17.59 -3.65 -4.66
CA ILE A 77 17.28 -4.79 -5.54
C ILE A 77 15.95 -4.53 -6.26
N GLY A 78 14.94 -4.02 -5.56
CA GLY A 78 13.64 -3.72 -6.12
C GLY A 78 13.71 -2.68 -7.24
N VAL A 79 14.43 -1.58 -7.06
CA VAL A 79 14.63 -0.56 -8.11
C VAL A 79 15.35 -1.14 -9.31
N ILE A 80 16.47 -1.85 -9.11
CA ILE A 80 17.26 -2.46 -10.19
C ILE A 80 16.41 -3.45 -10.98
N LEU A 81 15.73 -4.38 -10.31
CA LEU A 81 14.89 -5.38 -10.97
C LEU A 81 13.69 -4.74 -11.69
N THR A 82 13.10 -3.68 -11.15
CA THR A 82 12.02 -2.96 -11.84
C THR A 82 12.52 -2.30 -13.11
N ILE A 83 13.67 -1.64 -13.07
CA ILE A 83 14.27 -1.06 -14.27
C ILE A 83 14.56 -2.15 -15.30
N LEU A 84 15.28 -3.20 -14.93
CA LEU A 84 15.59 -4.32 -15.83
C LEU A 84 14.31 -4.99 -16.36
N GLY A 85 13.35 -5.24 -15.51
CA GLY A 85 12.08 -5.86 -15.87
C GLY A 85 11.27 -5.03 -16.87
N SER A 86 11.35 -3.71 -16.78
CA SER A 86 10.69 -2.81 -17.75
C SER A 86 11.20 -2.97 -19.20
N PHE A 87 12.41 -3.49 -19.36
CA PHE A 87 13.00 -3.78 -20.68
C PHE A 87 12.91 -5.27 -21.06
N LEU A 88 12.94 -6.19 -20.09
CA LEU A 88 13.17 -7.60 -20.32
C LEU A 88 11.94 -8.48 -20.11
N SER A 89 11.19 -8.30 -19.00
CA SER A 89 10.16 -9.26 -18.60
C SER A 89 9.19 -8.71 -17.56
N HIS A 90 7.90 -8.94 -17.77
CA HIS A 90 6.85 -8.60 -16.80
C HIS A 90 6.97 -9.37 -15.47
N ILE A 91 7.59 -10.56 -15.47
CA ILE A 91 7.85 -11.34 -14.24
C ILE A 91 8.94 -10.64 -13.43
N ILE A 92 10.08 -10.29 -14.05
CA ILE A 92 11.17 -9.54 -13.40
C ILE A 92 10.65 -8.19 -12.89
N LEU A 93 9.81 -7.52 -13.66
CA LEU A 93 9.13 -6.27 -13.29
C LEU A 93 8.29 -6.44 -12.02
N GLY A 94 7.48 -7.49 -11.94
CA GLY A 94 6.66 -7.79 -10.76
C GLY A 94 7.49 -8.17 -9.53
N VAL A 95 8.55 -8.95 -9.71
CA VAL A 95 9.49 -9.30 -8.63
C VAL A 95 10.19 -8.04 -8.11
N GLY A 96 10.67 -7.16 -9.00
CA GLY A 96 11.28 -5.87 -8.62
C GLY A 96 10.31 -5.00 -7.82
N ASN A 97 9.06 -4.90 -8.28
CA ASN A 97 7.98 -4.20 -7.55
C ASN A 97 7.81 -4.76 -6.14
N ALA A 98 7.77 -6.09 -5.97
CA ALA A 98 7.61 -6.73 -4.66
C ALA A 98 8.79 -6.45 -3.73
N PHE A 99 10.03 -6.55 -4.20
CA PHE A 99 11.23 -6.23 -3.41
C PHE A 99 11.23 -4.77 -2.95
N PHE A 100 10.91 -3.84 -3.85
CA PHE A 100 10.84 -2.42 -3.51
C PHE A 100 9.77 -2.14 -2.45
N HIS A 101 8.56 -2.69 -2.62
CA HIS A 101 7.45 -2.44 -1.69
C HIS A 101 7.74 -2.97 -0.29
N VAL A 102 8.30 -4.18 -0.18
CA VAL A 102 8.68 -4.75 1.12
C VAL A 102 9.83 -3.95 1.75
N GLY A 103 10.90 -3.70 1.00
CA GLY A 103 12.05 -2.94 1.49
C GLY A 103 11.69 -1.52 1.91
N GLY A 104 11.06 -0.76 1.01
CA GLY A 104 10.61 0.62 1.26
C GLY A 104 9.54 0.71 2.33
N GLY A 105 8.61 -0.28 2.39
CA GLY A 105 7.60 -0.39 3.43
C GLY A 105 8.22 -0.58 4.82
N VAL A 106 9.14 -1.53 4.97
CA VAL A 106 9.86 -1.78 6.23
C VAL A 106 10.70 -0.56 6.65
N LEU A 107 11.43 0.08 5.73
CA LEU A 107 12.16 1.31 6.03
C LEU A 107 11.24 2.44 6.49
N THR A 108 10.08 2.57 5.86
CA THR A 108 9.07 3.57 6.26
C THR A 108 8.51 3.28 7.65
N ILE A 109 8.21 2.01 7.98
CA ILE A 109 7.77 1.59 9.32
C ILE A 109 8.79 2.02 10.37
N HIS A 110 10.08 1.78 10.10
CA HIS A 110 11.15 2.15 11.03
C HIS A 110 11.32 3.66 11.19
N ASP A 111 11.25 4.42 10.10
CA ASP A 111 11.30 5.88 10.16
C ASP A 111 10.06 6.47 10.85
N ASP A 112 8.89 5.88 10.64
CA ASP A 112 7.64 6.26 11.29
C ASP A 112 7.74 6.09 12.82
N ASP A 113 8.28 4.96 13.27
CA ASP A 113 8.48 4.66 14.69
C ASP A 113 9.57 5.53 15.34
N HIS A 114 10.72 5.67 14.66
CA HIS A 114 11.81 6.54 15.12
C HIS A 114 11.44 8.01 15.25
N CYS A 115 10.57 8.51 14.35
CA CYS A 115 10.13 9.90 14.32
C CYS A 115 8.86 10.14 15.14
N SER A 116 8.29 9.09 15.73
CA SER A 116 6.99 9.13 16.43
C SER A 116 5.88 9.72 15.56
N PHE A 117 5.78 9.25 14.33
CA PHE A 117 4.77 9.70 13.36
C PHE A 117 3.44 8.99 13.49
N GLU A 118 3.39 7.86 14.23
CA GLU A 118 2.16 7.16 14.57
C GLU A 118 1.31 6.75 13.35
N GLY A 119 1.97 6.28 12.28
CA GLY A 119 1.34 5.84 11.03
C GLY A 119 1.24 6.91 9.94
N ARG A 120 1.65 8.16 10.19
CA ARG A 120 1.65 9.24 9.16
C ARG A 120 2.60 8.93 8.02
N GLY A 121 3.76 8.36 8.32
CA GLY A 121 4.75 7.95 7.33
C GLY A 121 4.24 6.85 6.42
N LEU A 122 3.58 5.83 6.98
CA LEU A 122 2.99 4.74 6.20
C LEU A 122 1.92 5.24 5.22
N GLY A 123 1.01 6.12 5.67
CA GLY A 123 0.01 6.73 4.81
C GLY A 123 0.65 7.54 3.66
N THR A 124 1.72 8.28 3.96
CA THR A 124 2.46 9.08 2.98
C THR A 124 3.19 8.19 1.96
N PHE A 125 3.82 7.10 2.39
CA PHE A 125 4.53 6.16 1.52
C PHE A 125 3.61 5.47 0.50
N VAL A 126 2.44 4.98 0.96
CA VAL A 126 1.56 4.17 0.10
C VAL A 126 0.65 4.98 -0.83
N ALA A 127 0.58 6.31 -0.65
CA ALA A 127 -0.34 7.15 -1.42
C ALA A 127 0.10 7.38 -2.88
N PRO A 128 1.35 7.80 -3.19
CA PRO A 128 1.75 8.20 -4.53
C PRO A 128 1.82 7.04 -5.54
N GLY A 129 1.98 5.78 -5.10
CA GLY A 129 1.99 4.63 -5.99
C GLY A 129 0.72 4.53 -6.84
N ALA A 130 -0.45 4.85 -6.27
CA ALA A 130 -1.70 4.86 -7.03
C ALA A 130 -1.69 5.88 -8.19
N LEU A 131 -1.03 7.03 -8.01
CA LEU A 131 -0.85 8.01 -9.08
C LEU A 131 0.12 7.49 -10.15
N GLY A 132 1.21 6.85 -9.74
CA GLY A 132 2.13 6.18 -10.66
C GLY A 132 1.40 5.17 -11.54
N LEU A 133 0.63 4.26 -10.94
CA LEU A 133 -0.15 3.25 -11.66
C LEU A 133 -1.08 3.85 -12.71
N ILE A 134 -1.90 4.85 -12.36
CA ILE A 134 -2.87 5.42 -13.30
C ILE A 134 -2.19 6.20 -14.43
N LEU A 135 -1.15 6.98 -14.12
CA LEU A 135 -0.40 7.73 -15.12
C LEU A 135 0.31 6.77 -16.10
N GLY A 136 0.93 5.70 -15.59
CA GLY A 136 1.54 4.68 -16.43
C GLY A 136 0.52 3.99 -17.33
N ALA A 137 -0.66 3.64 -16.81
CA ALA A 137 -1.72 3.00 -17.57
C ALA A 137 -2.33 3.91 -18.64
N LEU A 138 -2.51 5.21 -18.37
CA LEU A 138 -3.10 6.15 -19.34
C LEU A 138 -2.12 6.56 -20.43
N TYR A 139 -0.86 6.76 -20.09
CA TYR A 139 0.14 7.31 -21.02
C TYR A 139 1.03 6.28 -21.70
N HIS A 140 0.71 4.98 -21.58
CA HIS A 140 1.50 3.88 -22.19
C HIS A 140 1.62 3.95 -23.73
N GLN A 141 0.74 4.66 -24.42
CA GLN A 141 0.74 4.78 -25.89
C GLN A 141 1.51 6.02 -26.41
N THR A 142 2.23 6.74 -25.55
CA THR A 142 2.98 7.93 -25.97
C THR A 142 4.03 7.58 -27.02
N VAL A 143 4.21 8.50 -28.00
CA VAL A 143 5.19 8.36 -29.08
C VAL A 143 6.62 8.25 -28.52
N PHE A 144 6.89 8.94 -27.40
CA PHE A 144 8.19 8.94 -26.71
C PHE A 144 8.31 7.87 -25.63
N PHE A 145 7.68 6.71 -25.82
CA PHE A 145 7.68 5.61 -24.85
C PHE A 145 9.07 5.28 -24.27
N GLU A 146 10.03 5.05 -25.14
CA GLU A 146 11.40 4.69 -24.72
C GLU A 146 12.06 5.83 -23.93
N THR A 147 11.88 7.06 -24.39
CA THR A 147 12.43 8.25 -23.72
C THR A 147 11.85 8.42 -22.32
N ILE A 148 10.52 8.28 -22.15
CA ILE A 148 9.87 8.35 -20.84
C ILE A 148 10.38 7.25 -19.92
N ARG A 149 10.47 6.00 -20.40
CA ARG A 149 10.99 4.86 -19.65
C ARG A 149 12.41 5.11 -19.16
N ILE A 150 13.29 5.62 -20.04
CA ILE A 150 14.67 5.95 -19.69
C ILE A 150 14.73 7.09 -18.66
N ILE A 151 13.96 8.17 -18.86
CA ILE A 151 13.93 9.30 -17.92
C ILE A 151 13.49 8.84 -16.52
N VAL A 152 12.40 8.08 -16.42
CA VAL A 152 11.92 7.56 -15.13
C VAL A 152 12.95 6.64 -14.48
N SER A 153 13.62 5.78 -15.27
CA SER A 153 14.69 4.90 -14.78
C SER A 153 15.87 5.70 -14.22
N ILE A 154 16.30 6.76 -14.91
CA ILE A 154 17.36 7.67 -14.44
C ILE A 154 16.92 8.37 -13.16
N CYS A 155 15.69 8.90 -13.10
CA CYS A 155 15.15 9.53 -11.89
C CYS A 155 15.15 8.56 -10.69
N LEU A 156 14.73 7.30 -10.89
CA LEU A 156 14.78 6.28 -9.85
C LEU A 156 16.21 6.01 -9.37
N CYS A 157 17.17 5.90 -10.29
CA CYS A 157 18.59 5.75 -9.93
C CYS A 157 19.11 6.94 -9.11
N LEU A 158 18.76 8.17 -9.50
CA LEU A 158 19.16 9.36 -8.76
C LEU A 158 18.54 9.42 -7.35
N ILE A 159 17.26 9.12 -7.24
CA ILE A 159 16.57 9.11 -5.93
C ILE A 159 17.17 8.05 -5.01
N ILE A 160 17.47 6.85 -5.54
CA ILE A 160 18.05 5.78 -4.74
C ILE A 160 19.47 6.13 -4.27
N LEU A 161 20.26 6.82 -5.09
CA LEU A 161 21.58 7.32 -4.68
C LEU A 161 21.48 8.37 -3.56
N ILE A 162 20.49 9.28 -3.65
CA ILE A 162 20.23 10.26 -2.59
C ILE A 162 19.78 9.55 -1.30
N LEU A 163 18.90 8.55 -1.43
CA LEU A 163 18.47 7.73 -0.29
C LEU A 163 19.67 7.03 0.37
N TYR A 164 20.58 6.46 -0.43
CA TYR A 164 21.77 5.79 0.09
C TYR A 164 22.63 6.72 0.93
N GLN A 165 22.86 7.95 0.49
CA GLN A 165 23.63 8.96 1.23
C GLN A 165 22.98 9.36 2.56
N GLN A 166 21.66 9.21 2.69
CA GLN A 166 20.92 9.55 3.90
C GLN A 166 20.67 8.35 4.83
N MET A 167 21.04 7.14 4.38
CA MET A 167 20.84 5.93 5.17
C MET A 167 22.03 5.67 6.09
N GLU A 168 21.78 5.80 7.38
CA GLU A 168 22.67 5.32 8.43
C GLU A 168 22.20 3.97 8.93
N GLU A 169 23.13 3.05 9.22
CA GLU A 169 22.79 1.83 9.95
C GLU A 169 22.24 2.19 11.33
N ARG A 170 21.01 1.75 11.59
CA ARG A 170 20.36 1.99 12.88
C ARG A 170 19.77 0.69 13.39
N PRO A 171 19.86 0.48 14.71
CA PRO A 171 19.09 -0.60 15.31
C PRO A 171 17.60 -0.34 15.14
N LEU A 172 16.87 -1.41 14.86
CA LEU A 172 15.41 -1.38 14.87
C LEU A 172 14.93 -1.19 16.30
N LYS A 173 13.95 -0.34 16.52
CA LYS A 173 13.18 -0.39 17.75
C LYS A 173 12.33 -1.66 17.72
N THR A 174 12.64 -2.60 18.60
CA THR A 174 11.76 -3.75 18.83
C THR A 174 10.65 -3.30 19.74
N GLY A 175 9.41 -3.37 19.24
CA GLY A 175 8.24 -3.19 20.09
C GLY A 175 8.09 -4.34 21.09
N ASN A 176 7.23 -4.17 22.08
CA ASN A 176 7.05 -5.13 23.18
C ASN A 176 6.17 -6.32 22.81
N ARG A 177 5.67 -6.45 21.57
CA ARG A 177 4.70 -7.48 21.16
C ARG A 177 5.22 -8.31 19.99
N PRO A 178 6.00 -9.35 20.28
CA PRO A 178 6.51 -10.25 19.26
C PRO A 178 5.37 -11.03 18.58
N PHE A 179 5.64 -11.52 17.39
CA PHE A 179 4.74 -12.39 16.66
C PHE A 179 4.66 -13.77 17.32
N ASP A 180 3.49 -14.08 17.86
CA ASP A 180 3.15 -15.42 18.32
C ASP A 180 1.95 -15.97 17.53
N PRO A 181 2.15 -16.99 16.67
CA PRO A 181 1.06 -17.57 15.90
C PRO A 181 0.02 -18.30 16.76
N LYS A 182 0.28 -18.57 18.05
CA LYS A 182 -0.67 -19.18 18.98
C LYS A 182 -1.54 -18.14 19.70
N ASP A 183 -1.14 -16.87 19.71
CA ASP A 183 -1.93 -15.79 20.31
C ASP A 183 -3.25 -15.59 19.57
N GLY A 184 -4.36 -15.93 20.22
CA GLY A 184 -5.71 -15.80 19.66
C GLY A 184 -6.11 -14.36 19.38
N LYS A 185 -5.63 -13.40 20.19
CA LYS A 185 -5.90 -11.97 19.98
C LYS A 185 -5.17 -11.45 18.75
N LEU A 186 -3.88 -11.83 18.60
CA LEU A 186 -3.11 -11.47 17.40
C LEU A 186 -3.72 -12.04 16.14
N ARG A 187 -4.08 -13.35 16.15
CA ARG A 187 -4.75 -13.97 14.99
C ARG A 187 -6.03 -13.25 14.61
N PHE A 188 -6.84 -12.85 15.59
CA PHE A 188 -8.06 -12.10 15.32
C PHE A 188 -7.77 -10.72 14.68
N ILE A 189 -6.79 -9.96 15.20
CA ILE A 189 -6.39 -8.67 14.63
C ILE A 189 -5.88 -8.84 13.20
N LEU A 190 -5.00 -9.82 12.98
CA LEU A 190 -4.42 -10.12 11.66
C LEU A 190 -5.51 -10.49 10.65
N LEU A 191 -6.38 -11.44 10.97
CA LEU A 191 -7.45 -11.87 10.08
C LEU A 191 -8.45 -10.74 9.80
N SER A 192 -8.73 -9.90 10.78
CA SER A 192 -9.58 -8.71 10.61
C SER A 192 -8.97 -7.70 9.65
N CYS A 193 -7.70 -7.35 9.83
CA CYS A 193 -6.99 -6.43 8.92
C CYS A 193 -6.90 -7.03 7.51
N PHE A 194 -6.59 -8.30 7.39
CA PHE A 194 -6.50 -9.02 6.12
C PHE A 194 -7.84 -9.03 5.38
N ALA A 195 -8.94 -9.36 6.07
CA ALA A 195 -10.28 -9.35 5.48
C ALA A 195 -10.71 -7.95 5.00
N VAL A 196 -10.42 -6.91 5.78
CA VAL A 196 -10.71 -5.52 5.38
C VAL A 196 -9.89 -5.11 4.16
N VAL A 197 -8.64 -5.54 4.05
CA VAL A 197 -7.81 -5.26 2.87
C VAL A 197 -8.33 -6.00 1.63
N ILE A 198 -8.74 -7.26 1.75
CA ILE A 198 -9.41 -8.00 0.66
C ILE A 198 -10.66 -7.23 0.21
N LEU A 199 -11.52 -6.87 1.16
CA LEU A 199 -12.77 -6.15 0.87
C LEU A 199 -12.50 -4.78 0.23
N ARG A 200 -11.48 -4.05 0.70
CA ARG A 200 -11.07 -2.77 0.11
C ARG A 200 -10.58 -2.93 -1.32
N SER A 201 -9.76 -3.94 -1.60
CA SER A 201 -9.26 -4.22 -2.94
C SER A 201 -10.42 -4.59 -3.90
N LEU A 202 -11.28 -5.50 -3.45
CA LEU A 202 -12.47 -5.89 -4.20
C LEU A 202 -13.37 -4.68 -4.50
N THR A 203 -13.70 -3.88 -3.49
CA THR A 203 -14.56 -2.70 -3.62
C THR A 203 -13.97 -1.67 -4.59
N GLY A 204 -12.67 -1.40 -4.47
CA GLY A 204 -11.98 -0.43 -5.32
C GLY A 204 -11.91 -0.82 -6.80
N MET A 205 -11.91 -2.13 -7.08
CA MET A 205 -11.83 -2.67 -8.44
C MET A 205 -13.20 -3.02 -9.04
N ALA A 206 -14.16 -3.39 -8.20
CA ALA A 206 -15.48 -3.86 -8.66
C ALA A 206 -16.45 -2.71 -8.99
N ILE A 207 -16.34 -1.60 -8.26
CA ILE A 207 -17.27 -0.46 -8.41
C ILE A 207 -16.97 0.33 -9.69
N ALA A 208 -18.03 0.53 -10.50
CA ALA A 208 -18.02 1.48 -11.61
C ALA A 208 -18.80 2.74 -11.23
N PHE A 209 -18.14 3.87 -11.29
CA PHE A 209 -18.80 5.17 -11.10
C PHE A 209 -19.26 5.73 -12.45
N PRO A 210 -20.55 6.11 -12.61
CA PRO A 210 -21.09 6.55 -13.90
C PRO A 210 -20.49 7.86 -14.40
N TRP A 211 -19.96 8.69 -13.49
CA TRP A 211 -19.33 9.98 -13.80
C TRP A 211 -17.84 9.84 -14.18
N LYS A 212 -17.23 8.65 -14.03
CA LYS A 212 -15.81 8.41 -14.34
C LYS A 212 -15.64 8.10 -15.83
N ASN A 213 -15.77 9.09 -16.68
CA ASN A 213 -15.87 8.95 -18.12
C ASN A 213 -14.76 9.66 -18.91
N THR A 214 -13.83 10.38 -18.23
CA THR A 214 -12.67 11.04 -18.85
C THR A 214 -11.39 10.71 -18.08
N ASP A 215 -10.24 10.85 -18.76
CA ASP A 215 -8.91 10.64 -18.12
C ASP A 215 -8.70 11.62 -16.97
N LEU A 216 -9.10 12.89 -17.13
CA LEU A 216 -8.98 13.89 -16.08
C LEU A 216 -9.76 13.48 -14.82
N ILE A 217 -11.03 13.09 -14.97
CA ILE A 217 -11.85 12.63 -13.83
C ILE A 217 -11.27 11.36 -13.23
N THR A 218 -10.71 10.48 -14.03
CA THR A 218 -10.04 9.27 -13.57
C THR A 218 -8.81 9.63 -12.73
N ILE A 219 -7.96 10.54 -13.18
CA ILE A 219 -6.80 11.03 -12.42
C ILE A 219 -7.24 11.71 -11.12
N LEU A 220 -8.24 12.60 -11.17
CA LEU A 220 -8.78 13.24 -9.97
C LEU A 220 -9.34 12.25 -8.95
N SER A 221 -10.01 11.18 -9.42
CA SER A 221 -10.49 10.12 -8.53
C SER A 221 -9.36 9.37 -7.84
N VAL A 222 -8.24 9.15 -8.52
CA VAL A 222 -7.05 8.53 -7.93
C VAL A 222 -6.32 9.50 -6.99
N ILE A 223 -6.30 10.79 -7.29
CA ILE A 223 -5.79 11.82 -6.36
C ILE A 223 -6.61 11.79 -5.06
N SER A 224 -7.94 11.77 -5.15
CA SER A 224 -8.82 11.67 -3.97
C SER A 224 -8.51 10.42 -3.13
N LEU A 225 -8.38 9.26 -3.78
CA LEU A 225 -7.97 8.00 -3.15
C LEU A 225 -6.60 8.10 -2.47
N ALA A 226 -5.60 8.68 -3.14
CA ALA A 226 -4.25 8.85 -2.60
C ALA A 226 -4.24 9.78 -1.39
N LEU A 227 -4.95 10.92 -1.47
CA LEU A 227 -5.12 11.83 -0.34
C LEU A 227 -5.80 11.13 0.85
N GLY A 228 -6.77 10.25 0.61
CA GLY A 228 -7.39 9.43 1.64
C GLY A 228 -6.38 8.54 2.36
N LYS A 229 -5.50 7.86 1.62
CA LYS A 229 -4.43 7.04 2.21
C LYS A 229 -3.52 7.88 3.12
N THR A 230 -3.10 9.07 2.68
CA THR A 230 -2.30 9.98 3.52
C THR A 230 -3.09 10.45 4.75
N ALA A 231 -4.30 10.96 4.54
CA ALA A 231 -5.14 11.53 5.60
C ALA A 231 -5.46 10.51 6.72
N GLY A 232 -5.66 9.24 6.38
CA GLY A 232 -5.95 8.18 7.36
C GLY A 232 -4.87 8.06 8.44
N GLY A 233 -3.59 8.12 8.07
CA GLY A 233 -2.47 8.12 9.03
C GLY A 233 -2.47 9.37 9.92
N PHE A 234 -2.70 10.56 9.35
CA PHE A 234 -2.73 11.81 10.12
C PHE A 234 -3.92 11.91 11.07
N LEU A 235 -5.09 11.46 10.63
CA LEU A 235 -6.30 11.50 11.46
C LEU A 235 -6.23 10.49 12.61
N SER A 236 -5.72 9.28 12.38
CA SER A 236 -5.56 8.27 13.42
C SER A 236 -4.58 8.72 14.51
N ALA A 237 -3.48 9.37 14.13
CA ALA A 237 -2.51 9.93 15.05
C ALA A 237 -3.07 11.09 15.89
N ARG A 238 -4.01 11.87 15.33
CA ARG A 238 -4.58 13.05 16.03
C ARG A 238 -5.80 12.71 16.90
N PHE A 239 -6.68 11.86 16.41
CA PHE A 239 -7.99 11.59 17.05
C PHE A 239 -8.09 10.20 17.67
N GLY A 240 -7.07 9.37 17.46
CA GLY A 240 -7.03 7.97 17.85
C GLY A 240 -7.67 7.04 16.81
N MET A 241 -7.18 5.82 16.78
CA MET A 241 -7.55 4.80 15.76
C MET A 241 -9.06 4.53 15.74
N LYS A 242 -9.67 4.25 16.89
CA LYS A 242 -11.08 3.85 16.99
C LYS A 242 -12.04 4.93 16.49
N LYS A 243 -11.83 6.18 16.90
CA LYS A 243 -12.65 7.32 16.46
C LYS A 243 -12.52 7.54 14.96
N THR A 244 -11.28 7.47 14.45
CA THR A 244 -11.01 7.61 13.01
C THR A 244 -11.73 6.54 12.21
N VAL A 245 -11.63 5.26 12.59
CA VAL A 245 -12.32 4.15 11.92
C VAL A 245 -13.82 4.38 11.88
N ILE A 246 -14.46 4.72 13.02
CA ILE A 246 -15.91 4.91 13.09
C ILE A 246 -16.35 6.06 12.18
N ILE A 247 -15.74 7.25 12.35
CA ILE A 247 -16.17 8.46 11.64
C ILE A 247 -15.95 8.31 10.14
N THR A 248 -14.75 7.87 9.73
CA THR A 248 -14.41 7.82 8.30
C THR A 248 -15.21 6.76 7.56
N LEU A 249 -15.44 5.59 8.15
CA LEU A 249 -16.17 4.52 7.48
C LEU A 249 -17.69 4.70 7.55
N ALA A 250 -18.23 5.33 8.61
CA ALA A 250 -19.63 5.73 8.63
C ALA A 250 -19.94 6.78 7.55
N LEU A 251 -19.10 7.83 7.46
CA LEU A 251 -19.22 8.84 6.41
C LEU A 251 -18.98 8.26 5.01
N SER A 252 -18.04 7.30 4.88
CA SER A 252 -17.82 6.57 3.63
C SER A 252 -19.06 5.81 3.20
N ALA A 253 -19.74 5.12 4.11
CA ALA A 253 -20.96 4.39 3.82
C ALA A 253 -22.07 5.33 3.29
N ILE A 254 -22.25 6.49 3.94
CA ILE A 254 -23.18 7.53 3.49
C ILE A 254 -22.77 8.07 2.12
N ALA A 255 -21.51 8.37 1.91
CA ALA A 255 -21.01 8.91 0.65
C ALA A 255 -21.18 7.90 -0.51
N TYR A 256 -20.94 6.60 -0.28
CA TYR A 256 -21.23 5.56 -1.28
C TYR A 256 -22.71 5.40 -1.58
N LEU A 257 -23.60 5.59 -0.61
CA LEU A 257 -25.03 5.54 -0.83
C LEU A 257 -25.50 6.50 -1.93
N PHE A 258 -24.83 7.65 -2.02
CA PHE A 258 -25.05 8.68 -3.02
C PHE A 258 -23.90 8.79 -4.05
N GLY A 259 -23.09 7.74 -4.21
CA GLY A 259 -21.90 7.72 -5.07
C GLY A 259 -22.19 7.85 -6.57
N GLN A 260 -23.46 7.89 -6.99
CA GLN A 260 -23.90 8.30 -8.33
C GLN A 260 -23.52 9.77 -8.62
N HIS A 261 -23.49 10.64 -7.59
CA HIS A 261 -23.07 12.02 -7.68
C HIS A 261 -21.54 12.09 -7.55
N MET A 262 -20.91 12.84 -8.44
CA MET A 262 -19.45 12.88 -8.57
C MET A 262 -18.78 13.32 -7.26
N GLU A 263 -19.27 14.35 -6.61
CA GLU A 263 -18.69 14.92 -5.39
C GLU A 263 -18.72 13.90 -4.22
N LEU A 264 -19.83 13.18 -4.07
CA LEU A 264 -19.98 12.15 -3.04
C LEU A 264 -19.20 10.88 -3.40
N GLY A 265 -19.05 10.57 -4.70
CA GLY A 265 -18.16 9.52 -5.16
C GLY A 265 -16.69 9.80 -4.85
N PHE A 266 -16.21 11.03 -5.06
CA PHE A 266 -14.87 11.45 -4.63
C PHE A 266 -14.69 11.35 -3.12
N LEU A 267 -15.67 11.82 -2.36
CA LEU A 267 -15.66 11.74 -0.90
C LEU A 267 -15.63 10.28 -0.42
N ALA A 268 -16.41 9.39 -1.05
CA ALA A 268 -16.42 7.97 -0.74
C ALA A 268 -15.04 7.33 -0.97
N LEU A 269 -14.41 7.61 -2.13
CA LEU A 269 -13.06 7.14 -2.45
C LEU A 269 -12.02 7.65 -1.44
N PHE A 270 -12.08 8.93 -1.08
CA PHE A 270 -11.21 9.53 -0.08
C PHE A 270 -11.33 8.83 1.28
N LEU A 271 -12.54 8.74 1.80
CA LEU A 271 -12.80 8.19 3.14
C LEU A 271 -12.52 6.70 3.24
N PHE A 272 -12.94 5.90 2.25
CA PHE A 272 -12.75 4.45 2.27
C PHE A 272 -11.27 4.06 2.18
N ASN A 273 -10.48 4.80 1.42
CA ASN A 273 -9.05 4.51 1.28
C ASN A 273 -8.20 4.87 2.51
N MET A 274 -8.75 5.54 3.51
CA MET A 274 -8.12 5.68 4.82
C MET A 274 -7.89 4.34 5.52
N THR A 275 -8.65 3.30 5.17
CA THR A 275 -8.46 1.94 5.71
C THR A 275 -7.07 1.37 5.45
N MET A 276 -6.37 1.82 4.40
CA MET A 276 -5.03 1.33 4.07
C MET A 276 -3.99 1.59 5.18
N PRO A 277 -3.71 2.86 5.57
CA PRO A 277 -2.79 3.11 6.66
C PRO A 277 -3.34 2.63 8.00
N LEU A 278 -4.67 2.63 8.21
CA LEU A 278 -5.26 2.18 9.46
C LEU A 278 -5.01 0.69 9.72
N THR A 279 -5.17 -0.18 8.71
CA THR A 279 -4.88 -1.61 8.84
C THR A 279 -3.40 -1.90 9.07
N LEU A 280 -2.50 -1.19 8.37
CA LEU A 280 -1.05 -1.31 8.58
C LEU A 280 -0.65 -0.83 9.98
N TYR A 281 -1.14 0.35 10.39
CA TYR A 281 -0.81 0.95 11.68
C TYR A 281 -1.43 0.18 12.86
N LEU A 282 -2.53 -0.56 12.64
CA LEU A 282 -3.08 -1.47 13.63
C LEU A 282 -2.25 -2.77 13.73
N LEU A 283 -1.83 -3.34 12.60
CA LEU A 283 -1.19 -4.65 12.59
C LEU A 283 0.28 -4.60 13.02
N VAL A 284 1.06 -3.64 12.50
CA VAL A 284 2.52 -3.55 12.71
C VAL A 284 2.91 -3.53 14.20
N PRO A 285 2.32 -2.73 15.09
CA PRO A 285 2.68 -2.74 16.51
C PRO A 285 2.34 -4.05 17.22
N ASN A 286 1.39 -4.83 16.69
CA ASN A 286 1.00 -6.14 17.21
C ASN A 286 1.89 -7.29 16.69
N MET A 287 2.81 -7.00 15.74
CA MET A 287 3.80 -7.91 15.17
C MET A 287 5.15 -7.19 15.07
N SER A 288 5.62 -6.67 16.19
CA SER A 288 6.73 -5.69 16.23
C SER A 288 8.08 -6.23 15.78
N ASP A 289 8.28 -7.55 15.82
CA ASP A 289 9.46 -8.27 15.33
C ASP A 289 9.34 -8.75 13.88
N MET A 290 8.12 -8.67 13.29
CA MET A 290 7.81 -9.15 11.93
C MET A 290 7.11 -8.07 11.08
N PRO A 291 7.67 -6.84 10.96
CA PRO A 291 7.05 -5.76 10.20
C PRO A 291 6.95 -6.04 8.70
N GLY A 292 7.91 -6.78 8.14
CA GLY A 292 7.90 -7.19 6.74
C GLY A 292 6.78 -8.19 6.45
N LEU A 293 6.57 -9.17 7.32
CA LEU A 293 5.42 -10.09 7.24
C LEU A 293 4.10 -9.33 7.38
N ALA A 294 4.00 -8.40 8.34
CA ALA A 294 2.79 -7.60 8.54
C ALA A 294 2.43 -6.80 7.28
N PHE A 295 3.42 -6.18 6.63
CA PHE A 295 3.24 -5.48 5.37
C PHE A 295 2.86 -6.44 4.24
N GLY A 296 3.62 -7.54 4.07
CA GLY A 296 3.47 -8.49 2.98
C GLY A 296 2.14 -9.26 3.00
N ILE A 297 1.64 -9.62 4.19
CA ILE A 297 0.36 -10.33 4.29
C ILE A 297 -0.83 -9.43 3.90
N LEU A 298 -0.78 -8.15 4.22
CA LEU A 298 -1.82 -7.22 3.79
C LEU A 298 -1.79 -6.98 2.28
N THR A 299 -0.61 -6.93 1.66
CA THR A 299 -0.51 -6.83 0.20
C THR A 299 -0.94 -8.11 -0.51
N PHE A 300 -0.73 -9.28 0.09
CA PHE A 300 -1.33 -10.53 -0.40
C PHE A 300 -2.87 -10.47 -0.37
N GLY A 301 -3.45 -9.84 0.67
CA GLY A 301 -4.88 -9.55 0.72
C GLY A 301 -5.36 -8.68 -0.44
N LEU A 302 -4.56 -7.70 -0.90
CA LEU A 302 -4.88 -6.90 -2.09
C LEU A 302 -4.99 -7.77 -3.34
N PHE A 303 -4.07 -8.71 -3.53
CA PHE A 303 -4.09 -9.64 -4.65
C PHE A 303 -5.35 -10.51 -4.64
N LEU A 304 -5.70 -11.09 -3.49
CA LEU A 304 -6.92 -11.90 -3.38
C LEU A 304 -8.20 -11.12 -3.67
N GLY A 305 -8.30 -9.87 -3.20
CA GLY A 305 -9.45 -9.01 -3.48
C GLY A 305 -9.55 -8.57 -4.95
N TYR A 306 -8.42 -8.53 -5.67
CA TYR A 306 -8.36 -8.22 -7.08
C TYR A 306 -8.86 -9.38 -7.96
N LEU A 307 -8.61 -10.64 -7.59
CA LEU A 307 -8.87 -11.82 -8.43
C LEU A 307 -10.31 -11.94 -8.94
N PRO A 308 -11.39 -11.79 -8.14
CA PRO A 308 -12.76 -11.94 -8.65
C PRO A 308 -13.08 -10.92 -9.75
N VAL A 309 -12.57 -9.70 -9.62
CA VAL A 309 -12.78 -8.64 -10.63
C VAL A 309 -11.96 -8.92 -11.88
N PHE A 310 -10.74 -9.41 -11.71
CA PHE A 310 -9.85 -9.77 -12.80
C PHE A 310 -10.41 -10.90 -13.66
N TYR A 311 -11.03 -11.91 -13.04
CA TYR A 311 -11.74 -12.98 -13.73
C TYR A 311 -13.14 -12.56 -14.27
N GLY A 312 -13.51 -11.28 -14.13
CA GLY A 312 -14.75 -10.73 -14.66
C GLY A 312 -16.02 -11.10 -13.87
N GLN A 313 -15.89 -11.76 -12.70
CA GLN A 313 -17.02 -12.23 -11.89
C GLN A 313 -17.75 -11.08 -11.19
N LEU A 314 -17.01 -10.10 -10.67
CA LEU A 314 -17.53 -8.96 -9.91
C LEU A 314 -17.00 -7.65 -10.52
N LYS A 315 -17.57 -7.22 -11.65
CA LYS A 315 -17.16 -6.00 -12.36
C LYS A 315 -18.35 -5.11 -12.65
N GLY A 316 -18.17 -3.80 -12.55
CA GLY A 316 -19.22 -2.83 -12.90
C GLY A 316 -20.32 -2.72 -11.86
N LEU A 317 -20.02 -3.04 -10.59
CA LEU A 317 -21.01 -2.95 -9.51
C LEU A 317 -21.37 -1.49 -9.21
N SER A 318 -22.61 -1.26 -8.79
CA SER A 318 -23.07 0.06 -8.37
C SER A 318 -22.39 0.51 -7.07
N PRO A 319 -21.99 1.81 -6.96
CA PRO A 319 -21.43 2.34 -5.74
C PRO A 319 -22.33 2.18 -4.51
N SER A 320 -23.63 2.46 -4.68
CA SER A 320 -24.59 2.55 -3.59
C SER A 320 -24.70 1.27 -2.74
N PRO A 321 -25.09 0.09 -3.25
CA PRO A 321 -25.22 -1.06 -2.36
C PRO A 321 -23.85 -1.61 -1.95
N PHE A 322 -22.94 -1.79 -2.90
CA PHE A 322 -21.69 -2.52 -2.66
C PHE A 322 -20.70 -1.73 -1.80
N GLY A 323 -20.46 -0.45 -2.13
CA GLY A 323 -19.56 0.40 -1.37
C GLY A 323 -20.06 0.70 0.04
N THR A 324 -21.37 0.93 0.20
CA THR A 324 -22.02 1.14 1.51
C THR A 324 -21.82 -0.07 2.42
N VAL A 325 -22.19 -1.28 1.94
CA VAL A 325 -22.05 -2.53 2.71
C VAL A 325 -20.59 -2.80 3.04
N SER A 326 -19.67 -2.61 2.08
CA SER A 326 -18.23 -2.78 2.30
C SER A 326 -17.69 -1.84 3.39
N SER A 327 -18.15 -0.58 3.40
CA SER A 327 -17.75 0.39 4.43
C SER A 327 -18.26 0.00 5.80
N LEU A 328 -19.50 -0.43 5.92
CA LEU A 328 -20.11 -0.86 7.20
C LEU A 328 -19.44 -2.13 7.75
N ILE A 329 -19.19 -3.13 6.90
CA ILE A 329 -18.47 -4.35 7.29
C ILE A 329 -17.07 -4.00 7.76
N SER A 330 -16.34 -3.17 6.99
CA SER A 330 -14.98 -2.73 7.35
C SER A 330 -14.98 -1.98 8.69
N MET A 331 -15.98 -1.13 8.93
CA MET A 331 -16.14 -0.41 10.20
C MET A 331 -16.33 -1.38 11.37
N ALA A 332 -17.26 -2.32 11.27
CA ALA A 332 -17.54 -3.28 12.32
C ALA A 332 -16.31 -4.13 12.65
N VAL A 333 -15.67 -4.70 11.61
CA VAL A 333 -14.50 -5.57 11.76
C VAL A 333 -13.31 -4.81 12.36
N LEU A 334 -12.99 -3.60 11.87
CA LEU A 334 -11.89 -2.82 12.43
C LEU A 334 -12.18 -2.31 13.84
N CYS A 335 -13.40 -1.92 14.17
CA CYS A 335 -13.75 -1.54 15.55
C CYS A 335 -13.52 -2.69 16.54
N CYS A 336 -13.89 -3.91 16.16
CA CYS A 336 -13.61 -5.10 16.95
C CYS A 336 -12.10 -5.35 17.08
N ALA A 337 -11.35 -5.27 15.97
CA ALA A 337 -9.91 -5.49 15.97
C ALA A 337 -9.16 -4.44 16.82
N VAL A 338 -9.52 -3.16 16.74
CA VAL A 338 -8.96 -2.10 17.58
C VAL A 338 -9.25 -2.38 19.05
N SER A 339 -10.49 -2.74 19.41
CA SER A 339 -10.84 -3.04 20.80
C SER A 339 -10.08 -4.26 21.36
N VAL A 340 -9.81 -5.28 20.53
CA VAL A 340 -8.97 -6.43 20.91
C VAL A 340 -7.51 -6.02 21.08
N SER A 341 -6.98 -5.16 20.19
CA SER A 341 -5.62 -4.65 20.28
C SER A 341 -5.40 -3.80 21.55
N GLU A 342 -6.38 -2.96 21.91
CA GLU A 342 -6.34 -2.16 23.15
C GLU A 342 -6.37 -3.03 24.42
N ARG A 343 -7.09 -4.17 24.40
CA ARG A 343 -7.10 -5.13 25.49
C ARG A 343 -5.79 -5.89 25.60
N ARG A 344 -5.22 -6.33 24.46
CA ARG A 344 -3.92 -6.98 24.41
C ARG A 344 -2.84 -6.08 25.01
N GLY A 345 -2.88 -4.75 24.75
CA GLY A 345 -1.94 -3.80 25.31
C GLY A 345 -2.13 -3.43 26.76
N ARG A 346 -3.17 -3.93 27.42
CA ARG A 346 -3.37 -3.78 28.87
C ARG A 346 -2.96 -5.02 29.65
N ASP A 347 -2.83 -6.14 28.96
CA ASP A 347 -2.44 -7.41 29.57
C ASP A 347 -0.91 -7.61 29.52
N ASP A 348 -0.20 -6.84 28.66
CA ASP A 348 1.28 -6.76 28.57
C ASP A 348 1.81 -5.69 29.56
#